data_6a32bb46992438a1efefb541a79312ad
#
_entry.id   6a32bb46992438a1efefb541a79312ad
#
_cell.length_a   1.000
_cell.length_b   1.000
_cell.length_c   1.000
_cell.angle_alpha   90.00
_cell.angle_beta   90.00
_cell.angle_gamma   90.00
#
_symmetry.space_group_name_H-M   'P 1'
#
loop_
_entity.id
_entity.type
_entity.pdbx_description
1 polymer ?
#
loop_
_entity_poly.entity_id
_entity_poly.type
_entity_poly.pdbx_seq_one_letter_code
_entity_poly.pdbx_strand_id
1 'polypeptide(L)'
;KRQILENDSRTAIYDVLNRKEFEIVELQTKQALIKQLAESGDWEHIEGQVEALQNKQSILNRILDKFPGFYGKFVCLHFAPFLSETITTDEQREAFETIIRYLDGVSIAVPSDVQQYLDEIRENADAAVTQSASSALAAAMADPEKYIHDNKEILEQYRAVAESEEYKASPAYRLQEYLKQFQREIGYNDVFIPAMQRLSPAYREYHKSLQAANEVFLQHFL
;
A
#
# COMPACT_ATOMS: atom_id res chain seq x y z
N LYS A 1 -20.38 24.69 7.41
CA LYS A 1 -19.04 25.24 7.73
C LYS A 1 -18.43 24.55 8.96
N ARG A 2 -19.16 24.33 10.05
CA ARG A 2 -18.65 23.71 11.29
C ARG A 2 -18.29 22.24 11.06
N GLN A 3 -19.11 21.46 10.37
CA GLN A 3 -18.84 20.06 10.00
C GLN A 3 -17.59 19.89 9.11
N ILE A 4 -17.38 20.83 8.15
CA ILE A 4 -16.19 20.80 7.28
C ILE A 4 -14.92 21.02 8.12
N LEU A 5 -14.92 22.01 9.03
CA LEU A 5 -13.78 22.26 9.92
C LEU A 5 -13.53 21.12 10.93
N GLU A 6 -14.57 20.44 11.38
CA GLU A 6 -14.45 19.28 12.27
C GLU A 6 -13.89 18.05 11.53
N ASN A 7 -14.27 17.80 10.28
CA ASN A 7 -13.73 16.72 9.45
C ASN A 7 -12.28 16.97 9.07
N ASP A 8 -11.91 18.20 8.64
CA ASP A 8 -10.54 18.57 8.34
C ASP A 8 -9.63 18.39 9.58
N SER A 9 -10.13 18.78 10.75
CA SER A 9 -9.39 18.62 12.01
C SER A 9 -9.21 17.15 12.40
N ARG A 10 -10.22 16.30 12.20
CA ARG A 10 -10.14 14.86 12.47
C ARG A 10 -9.15 14.18 11.54
N THR A 11 -9.22 14.44 10.23
CA THR A 11 -8.29 13.88 9.24
C THR A 11 -6.86 14.27 9.57
N ALA A 12 -6.59 15.52 9.91
CA ALA A 12 -5.27 16.00 10.33
C ALA A 12 -4.76 15.28 11.60
N ILE A 13 -5.62 15.04 12.58
CA ILE A 13 -5.26 14.29 13.80
C ILE A 13 -4.90 12.83 13.47
N TYR A 14 -5.66 12.18 12.59
CA TYR A 14 -5.36 10.81 12.16
C TYR A 14 -4.09 10.72 11.33
N ASP A 15 -3.77 11.71 10.51
CA ASP A 15 -2.49 11.78 9.81
C ASP A 15 -1.32 11.86 10.77
N VAL A 16 -1.45 12.66 11.83
CA VAL A 16 -0.45 12.70 12.90
C VAL A 16 -0.35 11.36 13.62
N LEU A 17 -1.47 10.71 13.92
CA LEU A 17 -1.49 9.39 14.56
C LEU A 17 -0.82 8.33 13.69
N ASN A 18 -1.17 8.24 12.41
CA ASN A 18 -0.55 7.31 11.46
C ASN A 18 0.96 7.51 11.39
N ARG A 19 1.44 8.76 11.29
CA ARG A 19 2.88 9.07 11.31
C ARG A 19 3.55 8.61 12.58
N LYS A 20 2.91 8.83 13.74
CA LYS A 20 3.44 8.39 15.04
C LYS A 20 3.51 6.86 15.16
N GLU A 21 2.55 6.13 14.61
CA GLU A 21 2.60 4.66 14.54
C GLU A 21 3.82 4.18 13.75
N PHE A 22 4.10 4.77 12.57
CA PHE A 22 5.30 4.44 11.79
C PHE A 22 6.59 4.86 12.49
N GLU A 23 6.63 6.02 13.14
CA GLU A 23 7.79 6.46 13.94
C GLU A 23 8.09 5.52 15.11
N ILE A 24 7.06 5.00 15.78
CA ILE A 24 7.24 4.02 16.88
C ILE A 24 7.88 2.75 16.34
N VAL A 25 7.40 2.20 15.22
CA VAL A 25 7.99 1.01 14.59
C VAL A 25 9.44 1.27 14.17
N GLU A 26 9.74 2.44 13.62
CA GLU A 26 11.10 2.84 13.27
C GLU A 26 12.03 2.89 14.50
N LEU A 27 11.57 3.52 15.59
CA LEU A 27 12.34 3.61 16.83
C LEU A 27 12.59 2.23 17.44
N GLN A 28 11.61 1.34 17.42
CA GLN A 28 11.76 -0.05 17.88
C GLN A 28 12.79 -0.80 17.02
N THR A 29 12.76 -0.60 15.70
CA THR A 29 13.73 -1.20 14.79
C THR A 29 15.14 -0.66 15.06
N LYS A 30 15.30 0.65 15.22
CA LYS A 30 16.59 1.28 15.59
C LYS A 30 17.12 0.75 16.93
N GLN A 31 16.25 0.60 17.92
CA GLN A 31 16.62 0.03 19.21
C GLN A 31 17.15 -1.41 19.07
N ALA A 32 16.46 -2.23 18.25
CA ALA A 32 16.90 -3.60 17.98
C ALA A 32 18.28 -3.64 17.29
N LEU A 33 18.53 -2.76 16.31
CA LEU A 33 19.82 -2.64 15.63
C LEU A 33 20.95 -2.22 16.58
N ILE A 34 20.70 -1.25 17.46
CA ILE A 34 21.67 -0.82 18.48
C ILE A 34 22.02 -1.99 19.44
N LYS A 35 21.00 -2.76 19.85
CA LYS A 35 21.22 -3.94 20.69
C LYS A 35 22.05 -4.99 19.97
N GLN A 36 21.72 -5.29 18.71
CA GLN A 36 22.47 -6.23 17.88
C GLN A 36 23.93 -5.78 17.71
N LEU A 37 24.17 -4.49 17.48
CA LEU A 37 25.52 -3.93 17.41
C LEU A 37 26.29 -4.12 18.71
N ALA A 38 25.65 -3.86 19.86
CA ALA A 38 26.29 -4.04 21.16
C ALA A 38 26.65 -5.50 21.46
N GLU A 39 25.88 -6.46 20.92
CA GLU A 39 26.12 -7.89 21.07
C GLU A 39 27.14 -8.45 20.07
N SER A 40 27.11 -8.02 18.81
CA SER A 40 27.92 -8.55 17.71
C SER A 40 29.24 -7.79 17.47
N GLY A 41 29.23 -6.47 17.68
CA GLY A 41 30.33 -5.57 17.29
C GLY A 41 30.50 -5.41 15.77
N ASP A 42 29.58 -5.93 14.97
CA ASP A 42 29.64 -5.91 13.49
C ASP A 42 29.05 -4.62 12.93
N TRP A 43 29.88 -3.59 12.81
CA TRP A 43 29.51 -2.27 12.32
C TRP A 43 29.08 -2.26 10.86
N GLU A 44 29.78 -3.01 10.00
CA GLU A 44 29.55 -3.02 8.55
C GLU A 44 28.14 -3.57 8.23
N HIS A 45 27.77 -4.66 8.88
CA HIS A 45 26.45 -5.25 8.75
C HIS A 45 25.34 -4.33 9.27
N ILE A 46 25.54 -3.68 10.42
CA ILE A 46 24.56 -2.76 11.01
C ILE A 46 24.42 -1.48 10.19
N GLU A 47 25.50 -0.93 9.61
CA GLU A 47 25.45 0.24 8.76
C GLU A 47 24.51 0.04 7.57
N GLY A 48 24.62 -1.11 6.87
CA GLY A 48 23.72 -1.46 5.76
C GLY A 48 22.24 -1.55 6.19
N GLN A 49 21.97 -2.11 7.38
CA GLN A 49 20.60 -2.19 7.91
C GLN A 49 20.03 -0.81 8.30
N VAL A 50 20.88 0.08 8.83
CA VAL A 50 20.49 1.47 9.14
C VAL A 50 20.16 2.24 7.85
N GLU A 51 20.99 2.08 6.82
CA GLU A 51 20.74 2.69 5.50
C GLU A 51 19.41 2.18 4.90
N ALA A 52 19.16 0.86 4.93
CA ALA A 52 17.89 0.30 4.46
C ALA A 52 16.68 0.86 5.21
N LEU A 53 16.79 1.01 6.54
CA LEU A 53 15.75 1.61 7.35
C LEU A 53 15.50 3.07 6.99
N GLN A 54 16.54 3.86 6.75
CA GLN A 54 16.42 5.27 6.32
C GLN A 54 15.78 5.39 4.94
N ASN A 55 16.17 4.54 3.99
CA ASN A 55 15.61 4.50 2.65
C ASN A 55 14.12 4.14 2.67
N LYS A 56 13.77 3.11 3.45
CA LYS A 56 12.36 2.74 3.70
C LYS A 56 11.57 3.92 4.25
N GLN A 57 12.06 4.55 5.30
CA GLN A 57 11.38 5.68 5.95
C GLN A 57 11.24 6.87 5.02
N SER A 58 12.23 7.13 4.17
CA SER A 58 12.17 8.18 3.16
C SER A 58 11.02 7.97 2.17
N ILE A 59 10.78 6.74 1.72
CA ILE A 59 9.66 6.40 0.83
C ILE A 59 8.32 6.50 1.58
N LEU A 60 8.21 5.89 2.77
CA LEU A 60 6.97 5.87 3.54
C LEU A 60 6.50 7.27 3.94
N ASN A 61 7.41 8.14 4.36
CA ASN A 61 7.08 9.52 4.69
C ASN A 61 6.53 10.28 3.48
N ARG A 62 7.13 10.10 2.29
CA ARG A 62 6.62 10.72 1.06
C ARG A 62 5.25 10.20 0.67
N ILE A 63 5.02 8.89 0.83
CA ILE A 63 3.68 8.32 0.60
C ILE A 63 2.67 8.99 1.52
N LEU A 64 2.95 9.12 2.83
CA LEU A 64 2.05 9.77 3.78
C LEU A 64 1.87 11.26 3.50
N ASP A 65 2.91 11.95 3.00
CA ASP A 65 2.82 13.36 2.61
C ASP A 65 1.93 13.58 1.39
N LYS A 66 1.98 12.65 0.44
CA LYS A 66 1.23 12.77 -0.83
C LYS A 66 -0.18 12.17 -0.73
N PHE A 67 -0.35 11.14 0.07
CA PHE A 67 -1.60 10.41 0.23
C PHE A 67 -2.09 10.54 1.68
N PRO A 68 -2.78 11.63 2.05
CA PRO A 68 -3.24 11.82 3.41
C PRO A 68 -4.34 10.80 3.79
N GLY A 69 -4.49 10.58 5.09
CA GLY A 69 -5.57 9.78 5.66
C GLY A 69 -5.38 8.27 5.50
N PHE A 70 -6.52 7.57 5.40
CA PHE A 70 -6.57 6.12 5.35
C PHE A 70 -5.84 5.52 4.15
N TYR A 71 -5.96 6.14 2.98
CA TYR A 71 -5.34 5.63 1.75
C TYR A 71 -3.81 5.62 1.83
N GLY A 72 -3.20 6.68 2.34
CA GLY A 72 -1.74 6.72 2.53
C GLY A 72 -1.24 5.65 3.49
N LYS A 73 -1.95 5.44 4.61
CA LYS A 73 -1.63 4.34 5.53
C LYS A 73 -1.72 2.97 4.83
N PHE A 74 -2.79 2.74 4.07
CA PHE A 74 -2.96 1.50 3.31
C PHE A 74 -1.82 1.26 2.32
N VAL A 75 -1.43 2.28 1.54
CA VAL A 75 -0.30 2.21 0.59
C VAL A 75 1.01 1.94 1.32
N CYS A 76 1.26 2.62 2.45
CA CYS A 76 2.44 2.36 3.28
C CYS A 76 2.49 0.92 3.78
N LEU A 77 1.38 0.39 4.31
CA LEU A 77 1.32 -1.00 4.81
C LEU A 77 1.55 -2.02 3.69
N HIS A 78 1.07 -1.72 2.48
CA HIS A 78 1.27 -2.58 1.31
C HIS A 78 2.75 -2.67 0.91
N PHE A 79 3.46 -1.54 0.83
CA PHE A 79 4.84 -1.50 0.35
C PHE A 79 5.91 -1.71 1.44
N ALA A 80 5.61 -1.41 2.70
CA ALA A 80 6.58 -1.49 3.80
C ALA A 80 7.33 -2.82 3.92
N PRO A 81 6.71 -4.00 3.70
CA PRO A 81 7.42 -5.28 3.74
C PRO A 81 8.54 -5.41 2.70
N PHE A 82 8.40 -4.75 1.56
CA PHE A 82 9.30 -4.84 0.41
C PHE A 82 10.40 -3.77 0.39
N LEU A 83 10.43 -2.87 1.37
CA LEU A 83 11.36 -1.75 1.46
C LEU A 83 12.45 -1.96 2.53
N SER A 84 12.61 -3.19 3.03
CA SER A 84 13.53 -3.48 4.15
C SER A 84 14.89 -4.03 3.70
N GLU A 85 15.13 -4.15 2.40
CA GLU A 85 16.38 -4.65 1.84
C GLU A 85 17.40 -3.52 1.66
N THR A 86 18.68 -3.83 1.87
CA THR A 86 19.78 -2.90 1.60
C THR A 86 19.96 -2.72 0.09
N ILE A 87 20.18 -1.50 -0.35
CA ILE A 87 20.51 -1.19 -1.74
C ILE A 87 21.96 -1.57 -2.00
N THR A 88 22.18 -2.60 -2.84
CA THR A 88 23.51 -3.14 -3.12
C THR A 88 23.97 -2.95 -4.55
N THR A 89 23.06 -2.61 -5.47
CA THR A 89 23.36 -2.44 -6.89
C THR A 89 23.03 -1.02 -7.39
N ASP A 90 23.69 -0.61 -8.47
CA ASP A 90 23.40 0.68 -9.11
C ASP A 90 21.97 0.71 -9.66
N GLU A 91 21.46 -0.41 -10.17
CA GLU A 91 20.07 -0.53 -10.63
C GLU A 91 19.06 -0.27 -9.50
N GLN A 92 19.31 -0.80 -8.31
CA GLN A 92 18.47 -0.54 -7.13
C GLN A 92 18.54 0.94 -6.69
N ARG A 93 19.73 1.55 -6.78
CA ARG A 93 19.94 2.97 -6.47
C ARG A 93 19.18 3.88 -7.42
N GLU A 94 19.26 3.64 -8.72
CA GLU A 94 18.49 4.36 -9.73
C GLU A 94 16.97 4.17 -9.55
N ALA A 95 16.55 2.96 -9.18
CA ALA A 95 15.16 2.67 -8.88
C ALA A 95 14.65 3.45 -7.66
N PHE A 96 15.44 3.48 -6.58
CA PHE A 96 15.14 4.29 -5.39
C PHE A 96 14.99 5.77 -5.74
N GLU A 97 15.95 6.36 -6.45
CA GLU A 97 15.88 7.76 -6.90
C GLU A 97 14.66 8.04 -7.79
N THR A 98 14.29 7.07 -8.64
CA THR A 98 13.09 7.15 -9.47
C THR A 98 11.83 7.19 -8.62
N ILE A 99 11.72 6.34 -7.59
CA ILE A 99 10.59 6.34 -6.65
C ILE A 99 10.51 7.68 -5.90
N ILE A 100 11.63 8.17 -5.39
CA ILE A 100 11.68 9.45 -4.67
C ILE A 100 11.22 10.59 -5.58
N ARG A 101 11.77 10.69 -6.80
CA ARG A 101 11.40 11.73 -7.78
C ARG A 101 9.93 11.63 -8.18
N TYR A 102 9.44 10.42 -8.38
CA TYR A 102 8.03 10.17 -8.68
C TYR A 102 7.14 10.67 -7.53
N LEU A 103 7.41 10.27 -6.30
CA LEU A 103 6.62 10.69 -5.14
C LEU A 103 6.70 12.21 -4.90
N ASP A 104 7.85 12.83 -5.09
CA ASP A 104 7.99 14.28 -4.97
C ASP A 104 7.17 15.03 -6.05
N GLY A 105 7.01 14.46 -7.24
CA GLY A 105 6.24 15.03 -8.35
C GLY A 105 4.73 14.80 -8.29
N VAL A 106 4.25 13.81 -7.53
CA VAL A 106 2.80 13.50 -7.45
C VAL A 106 2.06 14.58 -6.68
N SER A 107 0.98 15.07 -7.27
CA SER A 107 0.00 15.95 -6.61
C SER A 107 -1.38 15.31 -6.68
N ILE A 108 -2.08 15.26 -5.55
CA ILE A 108 -3.37 14.60 -5.40
C ILE A 108 -4.41 15.60 -4.96
N ALA A 109 -5.53 15.62 -5.68
CA ALA A 109 -6.73 16.36 -5.28
C ALA A 109 -7.86 15.35 -5.13
N VAL A 110 -8.04 14.80 -3.94
CA VAL A 110 -9.13 13.85 -3.66
C VAL A 110 -10.46 14.60 -3.66
N PRO A 111 -11.47 14.18 -4.48
CA PRO A 111 -12.80 14.76 -4.43
C PRO A 111 -13.42 14.64 -3.03
N SER A 112 -14.20 15.63 -2.62
CA SER A 112 -14.74 15.70 -1.25
C SER A 112 -15.66 14.52 -0.88
N ASP A 113 -16.42 13.99 -1.84
CA ASP A 113 -17.28 12.83 -1.65
C ASP A 113 -16.46 11.51 -1.50
N VAL A 114 -15.37 11.41 -2.24
CA VAL A 114 -14.40 10.29 -2.09
C VAL A 114 -13.69 10.38 -0.74
N GLN A 115 -13.28 11.57 -0.33
CA GLN A 115 -12.65 11.78 0.98
C GLN A 115 -13.61 11.41 2.12
N GLN A 116 -14.86 11.85 2.05
CA GLN A 116 -15.88 11.49 3.04
C GLN A 116 -16.05 9.97 3.16
N TYR A 117 -16.11 9.28 2.03
CA TYR A 117 -16.24 7.82 2.02
C TYR A 117 -15.01 7.11 2.59
N LEU A 118 -13.80 7.60 2.30
CA LEU A 118 -12.56 7.09 2.93
C LEU A 118 -12.56 7.27 4.45
N ASP A 119 -13.11 8.37 4.95
CA ASP A 119 -13.26 8.64 6.38
C ASP A 119 -14.29 7.68 7.03
N GLU A 120 -15.40 7.40 6.35
CA GLU A 120 -16.40 6.41 6.79
C GLU A 120 -15.83 4.99 6.83
N ILE A 121 -15.05 4.56 5.81
CA ILE A 121 -14.36 3.26 5.81
C ILE A 121 -13.42 3.18 7.01
N ARG A 122 -12.64 4.21 7.28
CA ARG A 122 -11.68 4.24 8.39
C ARG A 122 -12.38 4.03 9.73
N GLU A 123 -13.53 4.69 9.96
CA GLU A 123 -14.27 4.56 11.22
C GLU A 123 -14.85 3.15 11.43
N ASN A 124 -15.10 2.44 10.33
CA ASN A 124 -15.66 1.09 10.33
C ASN A 124 -14.64 -0.02 10.02
N ALA A 125 -13.38 0.34 9.71
CA ALA A 125 -12.34 -0.64 9.39
C ALA A 125 -11.90 -1.38 10.66
N ASP A 126 -12.33 -2.63 10.79
CA ASP A 126 -11.84 -3.55 11.81
C ASP A 126 -10.51 -4.18 11.34
N ALA A 127 -9.54 -4.29 12.26
CA ALA A 127 -8.29 -5.00 12.02
C ALA A 127 -8.53 -6.45 11.55
N ALA A 128 -9.59 -7.09 12.03
CA ALA A 128 -9.99 -8.43 11.62
C ALA A 128 -10.37 -8.50 10.12
N VAL A 129 -11.05 -7.49 9.60
CA VAL A 129 -11.42 -7.41 8.17
C VAL A 129 -10.18 -7.27 7.30
N THR A 130 -9.24 -6.40 7.69
CA THR A 130 -7.97 -6.21 6.97
C THR A 130 -7.13 -7.49 6.96
N GLN A 131 -7.05 -8.19 8.09
CA GLN A 131 -6.35 -9.47 8.21
C GLN A 131 -6.99 -10.55 7.34
N SER A 132 -8.32 -10.64 7.35
CA SER A 132 -9.08 -11.59 6.53
C SER A 132 -8.85 -11.35 5.04
N ALA A 133 -8.92 -10.10 4.58
CA ALA A 133 -8.65 -9.72 3.19
C ALA A 133 -7.21 -10.08 2.76
N SER A 134 -6.23 -9.82 3.61
CA SER A 134 -4.83 -10.17 3.34
C SER A 134 -4.63 -11.69 3.24
N SER A 135 -5.28 -12.45 4.11
CA SER A 135 -5.22 -13.92 4.08
C SER A 135 -5.90 -14.50 2.83
N ALA A 136 -7.05 -13.96 2.44
CA ALA A 136 -7.76 -14.34 1.23
C ALA A 136 -6.91 -14.06 -0.03
N LEU A 137 -6.26 -12.88 -0.11
CA LEU A 137 -5.36 -12.53 -1.20
C LEU A 137 -4.16 -13.48 -1.27
N ALA A 138 -3.54 -13.80 -0.13
CA ALA A 138 -2.43 -14.74 -0.07
C ALA A 138 -2.83 -16.14 -0.55
N ALA A 139 -4.01 -16.63 -0.16
CA ALA A 139 -4.55 -17.91 -0.61
C ALA A 139 -4.84 -17.91 -2.12
N ALA A 140 -5.44 -16.84 -2.65
CA ALA A 140 -5.72 -16.68 -4.07
C ALA A 140 -4.44 -16.62 -4.91
N MET A 141 -3.36 -16.02 -4.40
CA MET A 141 -2.07 -15.97 -5.08
C MET A 141 -1.32 -17.31 -5.04
N ALA A 142 -1.47 -18.09 -3.95
CA ALA A 142 -0.80 -19.37 -3.79
C ALA A 142 -1.34 -20.44 -4.75
N ASP A 143 -2.66 -20.52 -4.91
CA ASP A 143 -3.35 -21.47 -5.80
C ASP A 143 -4.66 -20.83 -6.31
N PRO A 144 -4.62 -20.06 -7.40
CA PRO A 144 -5.78 -19.33 -7.90
C PRO A 144 -6.95 -20.25 -8.30
N GLU A 145 -6.66 -21.37 -8.96
CA GLU A 145 -7.68 -22.32 -9.40
C GLU A 145 -8.43 -22.93 -8.22
N LYS A 146 -7.68 -23.42 -7.23
CA LYS A 146 -8.25 -23.96 -6.00
C LYS A 146 -9.07 -22.89 -5.26
N TYR A 147 -8.55 -21.66 -5.15
CA TYR A 147 -9.24 -20.57 -4.48
C TYR A 147 -10.59 -20.26 -5.16
N ILE A 148 -10.61 -20.18 -6.49
CA ILE A 148 -11.84 -19.96 -7.28
C ILE A 148 -12.82 -21.10 -7.06
N HIS A 149 -12.35 -22.35 -7.11
CA HIS A 149 -13.20 -23.52 -6.88
C HIS A 149 -13.84 -23.52 -5.48
N ASP A 150 -13.03 -23.31 -4.44
CA ASP A 150 -13.47 -23.36 -3.04
C ASP A 150 -14.37 -22.17 -2.65
N ASN A 151 -14.28 -21.04 -3.36
CA ASN A 151 -15.02 -19.81 -3.07
C ASN A 151 -16.02 -19.42 -4.18
N LYS A 152 -16.37 -20.35 -5.08
CA LYS A 152 -17.15 -20.06 -6.28
C LYS A 152 -18.43 -19.28 -5.99
N GLU A 153 -19.24 -19.73 -5.03
CA GLU A 153 -20.52 -19.09 -4.70
C GLU A 153 -20.34 -17.65 -4.21
N ILE A 154 -19.33 -17.40 -3.38
CA ILE A 154 -19.01 -16.05 -2.86
C ILE A 154 -18.54 -15.15 -4.00
N LEU A 155 -17.70 -15.65 -4.90
CA LEU A 155 -17.18 -14.90 -6.04
C LEU A 155 -18.30 -14.57 -7.06
N GLU A 156 -19.23 -15.49 -7.30
CA GLU A 156 -20.41 -15.25 -8.15
C GLU A 156 -21.35 -14.18 -7.52
N GLN A 157 -21.57 -14.24 -6.21
CA GLN A 157 -22.33 -13.20 -5.50
C GLN A 157 -21.63 -11.83 -5.56
N TYR A 158 -20.32 -11.80 -5.35
CA TYR A 158 -19.54 -10.57 -5.47
C TYR A 158 -19.63 -9.96 -6.88
N ARG A 159 -19.53 -10.79 -7.92
CA ARG A 159 -19.70 -10.37 -9.30
C ARG A 159 -21.09 -9.78 -9.55
N ALA A 160 -22.14 -10.45 -9.12
CA ALA A 160 -23.50 -9.97 -9.27
C ALA A 160 -23.71 -8.60 -8.59
N VAL A 161 -23.13 -8.40 -7.40
CA VAL A 161 -23.13 -7.10 -6.71
C VAL A 161 -22.33 -6.07 -7.51
N ALA A 162 -21.13 -6.40 -7.98
CA ALA A 162 -20.27 -5.48 -8.72
C ALA A 162 -20.88 -5.01 -10.05
N GLU A 163 -21.70 -5.84 -10.69
CA GLU A 163 -22.43 -5.53 -11.92
C GLU A 163 -23.76 -4.76 -11.70
N SER A 164 -24.24 -4.69 -10.45
CA SER A 164 -25.52 -4.07 -10.11
C SER A 164 -25.49 -2.55 -10.28
N GLU A 165 -26.64 -1.97 -10.68
CA GLU A 165 -26.81 -0.51 -10.78
C GLU A 165 -26.71 0.17 -9.40
N GLU A 166 -27.08 -0.52 -8.34
CA GLU A 166 -26.94 -0.03 -6.97
C GLU A 166 -25.46 0.17 -6.59
N TYR A 167 -24.60 -0.81 -6.90
CA TYR A 167 -23.16 -0.69 -6.68
C TYR A 167 -22.56 0.43 -7.53
N LYS A 168 -22.91 0.50 -8.81
CA LYS A 168 -22.41 1.55 -9.72
C LYS A 168 -22.81 2.97 -9.29
N ALA A 169 -23.91 3.11 -8.58
CA ALA A 169 -24.34 4.38 -7.98
C ALA A 169 -23.68 4.67 -6.61
N SER A 170 -22.96 3.71 -6.04
CA SER A 170 -22.42 3.79 -4.67
C SER A 170 -21.15 4.65 -4.58
N PRO A 171 -20.84 5.19 -3.38
CA PRO A 171 -19.55 5.84 -3.11
C PRO A 171 -18.34 4.91 -3.30
N ALA A 172 -18.51 3.60 -3.05
CA ALA A 172 -17.47 2.60 -3.26
C ALA A 172 -17.03 2.51 -4.73
N TYR A 173 -18.00 2.48 -5.65
CA TYR A 173 -17.71 2.49 -7.09
C TYR A 173 -17.03 3.79 -7.53
N ARG A 174 -17.46 4.93 -7.02
CA ARG A 174 -16.83 6.24 -7.31
C ARG A 174 -15.38 6.28 -6.83
N LEU A 175 -15.10 5.76 -5.63
CA LEU A 175 -13.73 5.60 -5.14
C LEU A 175 -12.90 4.70 -6.08
N GLN A 176 -13.44 3.56 -6.50
CA GLN A 176 -12.76 2.64 -7.41
C GLN A 176 -12.40 3.30 -8.74
N GLU A 177 -13.36 4.00 -9.37
CA GLU A 177 -13.12 4.70 -10.64
C GLU A 177 -12.12 5.87 -10.47
N TYR A 178 -12.24 6.63 -9.38
CA TYR A 178 -11.26 7.67 -9.06
C TYR A 178 -9.84 7.09 -8.93
N LEU A 179 -9.66 5.99 -8.21
CA LEU A 179 -8.34 5.36 -8.05
C LEU A 179 -7.80 4.83 -9.37
N LYS A 180 -8.63 4.23 -10.22
CA LYS A 180 -8.23 3.77 -11.55
C LYS A 180 -7.76 4.93 -12.45
N GLN A 181 -8.53 6.02 -12.48
CA GLN A 181 -8.18 7.21 -13.25
C GLN A 181 -6.89 7.83 -12.70
N PHE A 182 -6.82 8.04 -11.41
CA PHE A 182 -5.68 8.59 -10.72
C PHE A 182 -4.40 7.80 -11.02
N GLN A 183 -4.41 6.47 -10.88
CA GLN A 183 -3.26 5.61 -11.16
C GLN A 183 -2.74 5.75 -12.61
N ARG A 184 -3.65 5.94 -13.58
CA ARG A 184 -3.28 6.19 -14.98
C ARG A 184 -2.62 7.56 -15.16
N GLU A 185 -3.21 8.60 -14.57
CA GLU A 185 -2.76 9.99 -14.74
C GLU A 185 -1.39 10.25 -14.12
N ILE A 186 -1.08 9.61 -12.99
CA ILE A 186 0.19 9.81 -12.29
C ILE A 186 1.31 8.88 -12.73
N GLY A 187 1.07 7.99 -13.71
CA GLY A 187 2.10 7.03 -14.16
C GLY A 187 2.42 5.95 -13.11
N TYR A 188 1.46 5.57 -12.27
CA TYR A 188 1.65 4.57 -11.23
C TYR A 188 2.15 3.24 -11.80
N ASN A 189 1.50 2.74 -12.85
CA ASN A 189 1.85 1.47 -13.48
C ASN A 189 3.08 1.58 -14.41
N ASP A 190 3.38 2.76 -14.93
CA ASP A 190 4.44 2.96 -15.92
C ASP A 190 5.77 3.37 -15.28
N VAL A 191 5.75 4.00 -14.11
CA VAL A 191 6.95 4.54 -13.44
C VAL A 191 7.16 3.91 -12.06
N PHE A 192 6.14 4.00 -11.17
CA PHE A 192 6.29 3.61 -9.78
C PHE A 192 6.42 2.09 -9.61
N ILE A 193 5.50 1.31 -10.19
CA ILE A 193 5.53 -0.15 -10.10
C ILE A 193 6.81 -0.76 -10.71
N PRO A 194 7.24 -0.38 -11.93
CA PRO A 194 8.51 -0.88 -12.47
C PRO A 194 9.73 -0.48 -11.63
N ALA A 195 9.73 0.70 -11.02
CA ALA A 195 10.81 1.10 -10.12
C ALA A 195 10.80 0.27 -8.83
N MET A 196 9.63 -0.01 -8.24
CA MET A 196 9.50 -0.89 -7.09
C MET A 196 9.98 -2.32 -7.38
N GLN A 197 9.72 -2.85 -8.58
CA GLN A 197 10.19 -4.18 -9.01
C GLN A 197 11.72 -4.24 -9.18
N ARG A 198 12.34 -3.14 -9.59
CA ARG A 198 13.80 -3.04 -9.68
C ARG A 198 14.45 -2.85 -8.31
N LEU A 199 13.80 -2.08 -7.42
CA LEU A 199 14.29 -1.84 -6.07
C LEU A 199 14.25 -3.10 -5.23
N SER A 200 13.13 -3.84 -5.25
CA SER A 200 12.90 -5.00 -4.39
C SER A 200 12.63 -6.27 -5.20
N PRO A 201 13.57 -7.24 -5.22
CA PRO A 201 13.33 -8.58 -5.76
C PRO A 201 12.12 -9.28 -5.16
N ALA A 202 11.88 -9.12 -3.85
CA ALA A 202 10.71 -9.67 -3.17
C ALA A 202 9.40 -9.07 -3.71
N TYR A 203 9.36 -7.75 -3.97
CA TYR A 203 8.20 -7.12 -4.60
C TYR A 203 7.99 -7.59 -6.03
N ARG A 204 9.06 -7.80 -6.79
CA ARG A 204 8.98 -8.33 -8.16
C ARG A 204 8.29 -9.69 -8.20
N GLU A 205 8.68 -10.61 -7.33
CA GLU A 205 8.07 -11.94 -7.28
C GLU A 205 6.63 -11.90 -6.77
N TYR A 206 6.35 -11.07 -5.76
CA TYR A 206 4.99 -10.81 -5.31
C TYR A 206 4.10 -10.30 -6.46
N HIS A 207 4.57 -9.31 -7.21
CA HIS A 207 3.81 -8.70 -8.30
C HIS A 207 3.56 -9.69 -9.45
N LYS A 208 4.53 -10.55 -9.79
CA LYS A 208 4.34 -11.64 -10.76
C LYS A 208 3.27 -12.62 -10.31
N SER A 209 3.30 -13.04 -9.05
CA SER A 209 2.30 -13.94 -8.50
C SER A 209 0.90 -13.31 -8.50
N LEU A 210 0.81 -12.02 -8.19
CA LEU A 210 -0.43 -11.26 -8.26
C LEU A 210 -0.97 -11.18 -9.69
N GLN A 211 -0.11 -10.93 -10.68
CA GLN A 211 -0.52 -10.88 -12.09
C GLN A 211 -0.99 -12.25 -12.58
N ALA A 212 -0.25 -13.32 -12.27
CA ALA A 212 -0.64 -14.67 -12.65
C ALA A 212 -1.99 -15.07 -12.04
N ALA A 213 -2.22 -14.77 -10.76
CA ALA A 213 -3.50 -15.00 -10.13
C ALA A 213 -4.62 -14.20 -10.80
N ASN A 214 -4.38 -12.94 -11.12
CA ASN A 214 -5.35 -12.10 -11.81
C ASN A 214 -5.69 -12.61 -13.21
N GLU A 215 -4.74 -13.13 -13.97
CA GLU A 215 -5.00 -13.75 -15.29
C GLU A 215 -5.94 -14.95 -15.17
N VAL A 216 -5.72 -15.81 -14.18
CA VAL A 216 -6.61 -16.96 -13.92
C VAL A 216 -8.02 -16.48 -13.56
N PHE A 217 -8.14 -15.47 -12.69
CA PHE A 217 -9.44 -14.88 -12.35
C PHE A 217 -10.17 -14.32 -13.56
N LEU A 218 -9.45 -13.58 -14.43
CA LEU A 218 -10.05 -13.00 -15.63
C LEU A 218 -10.56 -14.07 -16.60
N GLN A 219 -9.85 -15.19 -16.75
CA GLN A 219 -10.29 -16.31 -17.60
C GLN A 219 -11.57 -17.00 -17.10
N HIS A 220 -11.83 -16.97 -15.78
CA HIS A 220 -13.03 -17.59 -15.21
C HIS A 220 -14.23 -16.65 -15.14
N PHE A 221 -14.02 -15.33 -15.12
CA PHE A 221 -15.07 -14.35 -14.85
C PHE A 221 -15.31 -13.32 -15.97
N LEU A 222 -14.51 -13.29 -17.03
CA LEU A 222 -14.74 -12.52 -18.25
C LEU A 222 -15.00 -13.42 -19.45
#